data_6a826e27c395093bcb27313cebc1a2d9
#
_entry.id   6a826e27c395093bcb27313cebc1a2d9
#
_cell.length_a   1.000
_cell.length_b   1.000
_cell.length_c   1.000
_cell.angle_alpha   90.00
_cell.angle_beta   90.00
_cell.angle_gamma   90.00
#
_symmetry.space_group_name_H-M   'P 1'
#
loop_
_entity.id
_entity.type
_entity.pdbx_description
1 polymer ?
#
loop_
_entity_poly.entity_id
_entity_poly.type
_entity_poly.pdbx_seq_one_letter_code
_entity_poly.pdbx_strand_id
1 'polypeptide(L)'
;MKKIIILLPVYNDWESLLKVLDEINLVIKDIQKYEFKCIIINDSSTIEKPNLIKPKNLSSLKIINMKENRGHARCNAFGLRYINLNETYDYVIIMDSDGEDRPIEIKNLINKITEYPENSVVAKRVKRAEGLVFQTLYQIHKLITFIFTGKKINFGNYSCLTKKDIQLISDKASLWSSFSGTVKKNIKHLNETESIRGLRYFGPSKMSLFNLIIHSFSIIAVFKYTVFLRS
;
A
#
# COMPACT_ATOMS: atom_id res chain seq x y z
N MET A 1 22.49 7.15 8.00
CA MET A 1 21.45 6.12 8.18
C MET A 1 20.40 6.33 7.10
N LYS A 2 20.01 5.29 6.36
CA LYS A 2 18.95 5.39 5.33
C LYS A 2 17.60 5.61 5.96
N LYS A 3 16.72 6.37 5.28
CA LYS A 3 15.42 6.80 5.77
C LYS A 3 14.28 6.04 5.11
N ILE A 4 13.39 5.49 5.92
CA ILE A 4 12.17 4.82 5.47
C ILE A 4 10.97 5.63 5.96
N ILE A 5 10.06 5.96 5.04
CA ILE A 5 8.77 6.54 5.39
C ILE A 5 7.70 5.46 5.28
N ILE A 6 6.90 5.29 6.33
CA ILE A 6 5.72 4.42 6.32
C ILE A 6 4.52 5.29 5.99
N LEU A 7 3.83 4.99 4.89
CA LEU A 7 2.63 5.69 4.41
C LEU A 7 1.39 4.89 4.76
N LEU A 8 0.49 5.48 5.54
CA LEU A 8 -0.75 4.88 6.03
C LEU A 8 -1.96 5.74 5.63
N PRO A 9 -2.86 5.28 4.75
CA PRO A 9 -4.15 5.92 4.55
C PRO A 9 -5.13 5.54 5.65
N VAL A 10 -5.98 6.47 6.08
CA VAL A 10 -7.03 6.22 7.09
C VAL A 10 -8.33 6.92 6.72
N TYR A 11 -9.46 6.23 6.92
CA TYR A 11 -10.80 6.79 6.84
C TYR A 11 -11.72 6.15 7.87
N ASN A 12 -12.12 6.94 8.89
CA ASN A 12 -13.03 6.48 9.94
C ASN A 12 -12.61 5.15 10.60
N ASP A 13 -11.30 4.98 10.84
CA ASP A 13 -10.73 3.75 11.37
C ASP A 13 -9.51 4.03 12.26
N TRP A 14 -9.70 4.98 13.16
CA TRP A 14 -8.62 5.44 14.04
C TRP A 14 -8.17 4.36 15.02
N GLU A 15 -9.09 3.51 15.47
CA GLU A 15 -8.80 2.43 16.41
C GLU A 15 -7.86 1.40 15.81
N SER A 16 -8.13 0.98 14.56
CA SER A 16 -7.22 0.08 13.83
C SER A 16 -5.87 0.73 13.59
N LEU A 17 -5.86 2.02 13.20
CA LEU A 17 -4.63 2.77 12.98
C LEU A 17 -3.76 2.84 14.24
N LEU A 18 -4.34 3.11 15.41
CA LEU A 18 -3.59 3.15 16.67
C LEU A 18 -2.90 1.81 16.93
N LYS A 19 -3.63 0.71 16.78
CA LYS A 19 -3.06 -0.63 16.95
C LYS A 19 -1.96 -0.94 15.93
N VAL A 20 -2.14 -0.54 14.66
CA VAL A 20 -1.10 -0.66 13.62
C VAL A 20 0.15 0.12 14.00
N LEU A 21 0.01 1.36 14.51
CA LEU A 21 1.14 2.19 14.95
C LEU A 21 1.90 1.55 16.12
N ASP A 22 1.19 0.96 17.09
CA ASP A 22 1.81 0.26 18.22
C ASP A 22 2.60 -0.96 17.75
N GLU A 23 2.03 -1.76 16.86
CA GLU A 23 2.73 -2.93 16.29
C GLU A 23 3.91 -2.52 15.42
N ILE A 24 3.79 -1.47 14.60
CA ILE A 24 4.93 -0.90 13.86
C ILE A 24 6.05 -0.52 14.83
N ASN A 25 5.72 0.19 15.91
CA ASN A 25 6.68 0.60 16.92
C ASN A 25 7.45 -0.58 17.52
N LEU A 26 6.77 -1.71 17.78
CA LEU A 26 7.40 -2.93 18.29
C LEU A 26 8.31 -3.57 17.23
N VAL A 27 7.89 -3.61 15.98
CA VAL A 27 8.61 -4.24 14.89
C VAL A 27 9.89 -3.50 14.54
N ILE A 28 9.83 -2.15 14.45
CA ILE A 28 10.98 -1.34 14.05
C ILE A 28 12.01 -1.13 15.15
N LYS A 29 11.67 -1.42 16.41
CA LYS A 29 12.57 -1.29 17.57
C LYS A 29 13.92 -1.98 17.35
N ASP A 30 13.88 -3.17 16.74
CA ASP A 30 15.07 -4.01 16.54
C ASP A 30 15.78 -3.70 15.20
N ILE A 31 15.27 -2.78 14.40
CA ILE A 31 15.80 -2.44 13.06
C ILE A 31 16.61 -1.15 13.12
N GLN A 32 17.79 -1.21 13.69
CA GLN A 32 18.66 -0.04 13.94
C GLN A 32 19.33 0.55 12.68
N LYS A 33 19.28 -0.17 11.56
CA LYS A 33 19.96 0.23 10.30
C LYS A 33 19.27 1.38 9.57
N TYR A 34 18.00 1.64 9.89
CA TYR A 34 17.14 2.61 9.23
C TYR A 34 16.52 3.59 10.23
N GLU A 35 16.33 4.83 9.80
CA GLU A 35 15.48 5.82 10.46
C GLU A 35 14.06 5.70 9.92
N PHE A 36 13.08 5.58 10.81
CA PHE A 36 11.68 5.43 10.42
C PHE A 36 10.87 6.69 10.71
N LYS A 37 10.13 7.14 9.69
CA LYS A 37 9.09 8.18 9.79
C LYS A 37 7.75 7.59 9.42
N CYS A 38 6.67 8.16 9.90
CA CYS A 38 5.33 7.77 9.50
C CYS A 38 4.54 8.99 8.98
N ILE A 39 3.87 8.82 7.84
CA ILE A 39 2.96 9.81 7.27
C ILE A 39 1.60 9.15 7.10
N ILE A 40 0.60 9.73 7.76
CA ILE A 40 -0.78 9.29 7.71
C ILE A 40 -1.54 10.25 6.80
N ILE A 41 -2.27 9.70 5.82
CA ILE A 41 -3.19 10.47 4.99
C ILE A 41 -4.61 10.18 5.47
N ASN A 42 -5.19 11.18 6.14
CA ASN A 42 -6.59 11.13 6.57
C ASN A 42 -7.49 11.52 5.40
N ASP A 43 -8.29 10.58 4.91
CA ASP A 43 -9.21 10.75 3.78
C ASP A 43 -10.50 11.48 4.19
N SER A 44 -10.36 12.61 4.91
CA SER A 44 -11.51 13.39 5.40
C SER A 44 -12.44 12.58 6.30
N SER A 45 -11.86 11.93 7.32
CA SER A 45 -12.65 11.19 8.32
C SER A 45 -13.68 12.10 8.98
N THR A 46 -14.90 11.59 9.15
CA THR A 46 -16.02 12.24 9.85
C THR A 46 -16.04 11.93 11.35
N ILE A 47 -15.36 10.87 11.76
CA ILE A 47 -15.15 10.51 13.16
C ILE A 47 -14.00 11.35 13.68
N GLU A 48 -14.16 11.89 14.90
CA GLU A 48 -13.17 12.71 15.56
C GLU A 48 -11.83 11.96 15.68
N LYS A 49 -10.76 12.68 15.35
CA LYS A 49 -9.41 12.14 15.43
C LYS A 49 -9.00 12.04 16.91
N PRO A 50 -8.56 10.86 17.39
CA PRO A 50 -8.04 10.73 18.75
C PRO A 50 -6.73 11.51 18.92
N ASN A 51 -6.33 11.71 20.18
CA ASN A 51 -5.00 12.23 20.47
C ASN A 51 -3.94 11.20 20.10
N LEU A 52 -3.25 11.42 18.97
CA LEU A 52 -2.22 10.52 18.45
C LEU A 52 -0.86 10.87 19.06
N ILE A 53 -0.36 10.00 19.90
CA ILE A 53 0.98 10.09 20.46
C ILE A 53 1.97 9.44 19.47
N LYS A 54 3.05 10.15 19.17
CA LYS A 54 4.11 9.61 18.29
C LYS A 54 4.78 8.39 18.95
N PRO A 55 4.74 7.20 18.34
CA PRO A 55 5.48 6.04 18.80
C PRO A 55 6.98 6.32 18.99
N LYS A 56 7.56 5.74 20.05
CA LYS A 56 8.92 6.05 20.51
C LYS A 56 9.99 5.81 19.43
N ASN A 57 9.85 4.73 18.66
CA ASN A 57 10.85 4.32 17.67
C ASN A 57 10.67 4.99 16.30
N LEU A 58 9.65 5.84 16.12
CA LEU A 58 9.51 6.71 14.96
C LEU A 58 10.23 8.04 15.21
N SER A 59 11.03 8.51 14.28
CA SER A 59 11.66 9.84 14.34
C SER A 59 10.64 10.95 14.16
N SER A 60 9.60 10.73 13.33
CA SER A 60 8.48 11.65 13.15
C SER A 60 7.18 10.93 12.83
N LEU A 61 6.06 11.57 13.21
CA LEU A 61 4.70 11.19 12.84
C LEU A 61 4.00 12.44 12.31
N LYS A 62 3.54 12.39 11.06
CA LYS A 62 2.82 13.49 10.42
C LYS A 62 1.46 13.01 9.95
N ILE A 63 0.44 13.85 10.15
CA ILE A 63 -0.92 13.60 9.64
C ILE A 63 -1.25 14.69 8.63
N ILE A 64 -1.74 14.28 7.47
CA ILE A 64 -2.20 15.18 6.41
C ILE A 64 -3.66 14.89 6.15
N ASN A 65 -4.50 15.91 6.30
CA ASN A 65 -5.94 15.79 6.07
C ASN A 65 -6.26 16.15 4.62
N MET A 66 -6.96 15.27 3.93
CA MET A 66 -7.56 15.59 2.63
C MET A 66 -8.80 16.47 2.84
N LYS A 67 -9.10 17.34 1.87
CA LYS A 67 -10.27 18.24 1.94
C LYS A 67 -11.60 17.49 1.87
N GLU A 68 -11.63 16.34 1.21
CA GLU A 68 -12.80 15.50 1.02
C GLU A 68 -12.38 14.04 0.85
N ASN A 69 -13.30 13.11 1.11
CA ASN A 69 -13.06 11.68 0.88
C ASN A 69 -12.90 11.40 -0.63
N ARG A 70 -11.74 10.89 -1.00
CA ARG A 70 -11.39 10.54 -2.38
C ARG A 70 -11.14 9.05 -2.58
N GLY A 71 -11.14 8.30 -1.51
CA GLY A 71 -10.92 6.86 -1.49
C GLY A 71 -9.44 6.47 -1.43
N HIS A 72 -9.23 5.26 -0.99
CA HIS A 72 -7.94 4.68 -0.64
C HIS A 72 -6.84 4.84 -1.72
N ALA A 73 -7.15 4.53 -2.99
CA ALA A 73 -6.16 4.64 -4.08
C ALA A 73 -5.63 6.07 -4.24
N ARG A 74 -6.51 7.07 -4.09
CA ARG A 74 -6.13 8.47 -4.21
C ARG A 74 -5.37 8.98 -3.00
N CYS A 75 -5.65 8.44 -1.80
CA CYS A 75 -4.85 8.71 -0.61
C CYS A 75 -3.42 8.25 -0.79
N ASN A 76 -3.21 7.03 -1.28
CA ASN A 76 -1.88 6.51 -1.57
C ASN A 76 -1.17 7.34 -2.65
N ALA A 77 -1.87 7.70 -3.74
CA ALA A 77 -1.31 8.54 -4.81
C ALA A 77 -0.90 9.92 -4.29
N PHE A 78 -1.76 10.56 -3.50
CA PHE A 78 -1.47 11.85 -2.88
C PHE A 78 -0.29 11.74 -1.91
N GLY A 79 -0.29 10.73 -1.04
CA GLY A 79 0.78 10.50 -0.07
C GLY A 79 2.14 10.29 -0.73
N LEU A 80 2.22 9.48 -1.78
CA LEU A 80 3.47 9.26 -2.52
C LEU A 80 3.95 10.54 -3.21
N ARG A 81 3.06 11.30 -3.82
CA ARG A 81 3.39 12.59 -4.43
C ARG A 81 3.88 13.59 -3.38
N TYR A 82 3.18 13.69 -2.25
CA TYR A 82 3.59 14.56 -1.15
C TYR A 82 4.99 14.20 -0.64
N ILE A 83 5.24 12.92 -0.39
CA ILE A 83 6.54 12.42 0.07
C ILE A 83 7.63 12.76 -0.95
N ASN A 84 7.39 12.51 -2.23
CA ASN A 84 8.36 12.78 -3.27
C ASN A 84 8.75 14.26 -3.37
N LEU A 85 7.81 15.17 -3.12
CA LEU A 85 8.02 16.62 -3.24
C LEU A 85 8.55 17.28 -1.96
N ASN A 86 8.23 16.73 -0.78
CA ASN A 86 8.40 17.46 0.49
C ASN A 86 9.28 16.74 1.52
N GLU A 87 9.66 15.47 1.29
CA GLU A 87 10.38 14.69 2.29
C GLU A 87 11.74 14.20 1.78
N THR A 88 12.62 13.95 2.73
CA THR A 88 13.90 13.26 2.46
C THR A 88 13.74 11.80 2.86
N TYR A 89 13.92 10.89 1.90
CA TYR A 89 13.75 9.45 2.09
C TYR A 89 14.63 8.64 1.11
N ASP A 90 14.86 7.39 1.45
CA ASP A 90 15.48 6.38 0.57
C ASP A 90 14.44 5.38 0.08
N TYR A 91 13.51 5.02 0.98
CA TYR A 91 12.45 4.05 0.72
C TYR A 91 11.12 4.52 1.29
N VAL A 92 10.02 4.05 0.71
CA VAL A 92 8.67 4.22 1.27
C VAL A 92 8.00 2.87 1.39
N ILE A 93 7.52 2.54 2.58
CA ILE A 93 6.63 1.41 2.82
C ILE A 93 5.19 1.92 2.73
N ILE A 94 4.41 1.36 1.84
CA ILE A 94 2.98 1.62 1.70
C ILE A 94 2.24 0.42 2.29
N MET A 95 1.32 0.66 3.22
CA MET A 95 0.50 -0.40 3.82
C MET A 95 -0.86 0.12 4.27
N ASP A 96 -1.83 -0.76 4.35
CA ASP A 96 -3.17 -0.45 4.85
C ASP A 96 -3.13 -0.29 6.38
N SER A 97 -3.99 0.57 6.94
CA SER A 97 -4.02 0.90 8.37
C SER A 97 -5.03 0.10 9.18
N ASP A 98 -5.56 -1.00 8.62
CA ASP A 98 -6.62 -1.80 9.23
C ASP A 98 -6.17 -3.14 9.83
N GLY A 99 -4.88 -3.46 9.71
CA GLY A 99 -4.26 -4.68 10.21
C GLY A 99 -4.23 -5.83 9.19
N GLU A 100 -4.90 -5.71 8.05
CA GLU A 100 -4.83 -6.74 7.01
C GLU A 100 -3.43 -6.85 6.39
N ASP A 101 -2.73 -5.73 6.22
CA ASP A 101 -1.29 -5.69 5.95
C ASP A 101 -0.56 -5.75 7.30
N ARG A 102 0.00 -6.89 7.63
CA ARG A 102 0.52 -7.18 8.98
C ARG A 102 1.83 -6.45 9.25
N PRO A 103 1.93 -5.61 10.31
CA PRO A 103 3.15 -4.86 10.64
C PRO A 103 4.39 -5.75 10.83
N ILE A 104 4.23 -6.98 11.34
CA ILE A 104 5.35 -7.90 11.53
C ILE A 104 6.08 -8.22 10.22
N GLU A 105 5.40 -8.17 9.08
CA GLU A 105 5.97 -8.45 7.76
C GLU A 105 6.79 -7.29 7.19
N ILE A 106 6.83 -6.12 7.85
CA ILE A 106 7.79 -5.05 7.56
C ILE A 106 9.21 -5.58 7.56
N LYS A 107 9.52 -6.52 8.47
CA LYS A 107 10.84 -7.18 8.53
C LYS A 107 11.20 -7.87 7.22
N ASN A 108 10.23 -8.56 6.60
CA ASN A 108 10.45 -9.27 5.34
C ASN A 108 10.72 -8.30 4.18
N LEU A 109 9.96 -7.20 4.11
CA LEU A 109 10.17 -6.13 3.12
C LEU A 109 11.56 -5.51 3.30
N ILE A 110 11.95 -5.20 4.54
CA ILE A 110 13.25 -4.58 4.85
C ILE A 110 14.40 -5.53 4.56
N ASN A 111 14.28 -6.80 4.92
CA ASN A 111 15.32 -7.80 4.60
C ASN A 111 15.53 -7.88 3.09
N LYS A 112 14.42 -7.94 2.32
CA LYS A 112 14.51 -8.05 0.87
C LYS A 112 15.05 -6.78 0.21
N ILE A 113 14.69 -5.57 0.67
CA ILE A 113 15.23 -4.31 0.17
C ILE A 113 16.69 -4.11 0.58
N THR A 114 17.12 -4.70 1.69
CA THR A 114 18.52 -4.67 2.14
C THR A 114 19.40 -5.56 1.27
N GLU A 115 18.87 -6.72 0.87
CA GLU A 115 19.55 -7.65 -0.04
C GLU A 115 19.66 -7.07 -1.46
N TYR A 116 18.61 -6.38 -1.94
CA TYR A 116 18.53 -5.78 -3.28
C TYR A 116 18.13 -4.31 -3.20
N PRO A 117 19.03 -3.40 -2.82
CA PRO A 117 18.68 -2.01 -2.47
C PRO A 117 18.20 -1.16 -3.65
N GLU A 118 18.45 -1.58 -4.88
CA GLU A 118 18.04 -0.88 -6.10
C GLU A 118 16.68 -1.31 -6.65
N ASN A 119 16.10 -2.39 -6.11
CA ASN A 119 14.85 -2.96 -6.60
C ASN A 119 13.75 -2.84 -5.56
N SER A 120 12.63 -2.24 -5.92
CA SER A 120 11.44 -2.21 -5.07
C SER A 120 10.92 -3.61 -4.75
N VAL A 121 10.30 -3.76 -3.58
CA VAL A 121 9.77 -5.03 -3.07
C VAL A 121 8.27 -4.93 -2.90
N VAL A 122 7.54 -5.92 -3.40
CA VAL A 122 6.08 -6.03 -3.22
C VAL A 122 5.72 -7.28 -2.40
N ALA A 123 4.72 -7.14 -1.53
CA ALA A 123 4.21 -8.24 -0.73
C ALA A 123 3.21 -9.07 -1.56
N LYS A 124 3.65 -10.26 -1.97
CA LYS A 124 2.85 -11.22 -2.72
C LYS A 124 1.94 -11.99 -1.78
N ARG A 125 0.64 -11.86 -1.97
CA ARG A 125 -0.37 -12.53 -1.15
C ARG A 125 -0.40 -14.02 -1.42
N VAL A 126 0.02 -14.85 -0.46
CA VAL A 126 0.06 -16.33 -0.57
C VAL A 126 -1.12 -17.02 0.12
N LYS A 127 -1.69 -16.40 1.17
CA LYS A 127 -2.90 -16.86 1.85
C LYS A 127 -3.90 -15.72 2.04
N ARG A 128 -5.19 -16.07 1.99
CA ARG A 128 -6.30 -15.18 2.28
C ARG A 128 -7.17 -15.78 3.37
N ALA A 129 -7.58 -14.95 4.31
CA ALA A 129 -8.51 -15.33 5.38
C ALA A 129 -9.98 -15.35 4.91
N GLU A 130 -10.24 -14.96 3.65
CA GLU A 130 -11.60 -14.79 3.11
C GLU A 130 -12.21 -16.12 2.66
N GLY A 131 -13.55 -16.23 2.74
CA GLY A 131 -14.30 -17.43 2.36
C GLY A 131 -14.19 -17.82 0.88
N LEU A 132 -14.63 -19.05 0.56
CA LEU A 132 -14.49 -19.67 -0.78
C LEU A 132 -15.04 -18.81 -1.93
N VAL A 133 -16.18 -18.13 -1.71
CA VAL A 133 -16.79 -17.26 -2.73
C VAL A 133 -15.86 -16.11 -3.13
N PHE A 134 -15.27 -15.43 -2.15
CA PHE A 134 -14.31 -14.35 -2.42
C PHE A 134 -13.02 -14.87 -3.09
N GLN A 135 -12.56 -16.06 -2.71
CA GLN A 135 -11.41 -16.69 -3.35
C GLN A 135 -11.69 -16.97 -4.83
N THR A 136 -12.85 -17.52 -5.16
CA THR A 136 -13.26 -17.81 -6.55
C THR A 136 -13.36 -16.52 -7.38
N LEU A 137 -14.04 -15.50 -6.86
CA LEU A 137 -14.17 -14.19 -7.53
C LEU A 137 -12.81 -13.52 -7.75
N TYR A 138 -11.90 -13.69 -6.82
CA TYR A 138 -10.55 -13.18 -6.99
C TYR A 138 -9.76 -13.92 -8.07
N GLN A 139 -9.93 -15.23 -8.22
CA GLN A 139 -9.31 -15.97 -9.32
C GLN A 139 -9.88 -15.52 -10.68
N ILE A 140 -11.20 -15.32 -10.76
CA ILE A 140 -11.86 -14.75 -11.94
C ILE A 140 -11.30 -13.36 -12.25
N HIS A 141 -11.18 -12.50 -11.25
CA HIS A 141 -10.56 -11.17 -11.40
C HIS A 141 -9.13 -11.26 -11.96
N LYS A 142 -8.30 -12.15 -11.42
CA LYS A 142 -6.92 -12.34 -11.90
C LYS A 142 -6.89 -12.82 -13.37
N LEU A 143 -7.79 -13.74 -13.72
CA LEU A 143 -7.89 -14.25 -15.09
C LEU A 143 -8.30 -13.14 -16.07
N ILE A 144 -9.36 -12.39 -15.73
CA ILE A 144 -9.82 -11.24 -16.54
C ILE A 144 -8.68 -10.22 -16.70
N THR A 145 -8.04 -9.83 -15.59
CA THR A 145 -6.92 -8.89 -15.63
C THR A 145 -5.80 -9.40 -16.52
N PHE A 146 -5.47 -10.69 -16.43
CA PHE A 146 -4.42 -11.28 -17.27
C PHE A 146 -4.81 -11.31 -18.76
N ILE A 147 -6.04 -11.69 -19.09
CA ILE A 147 -6.54 -11.72 -20.50
C ILE A 147 -6.40 -10.34 -21.12
N PHE A 148 -6.91 -9.30 -20.43
CA PHE A 148 -6.92 -7.94 -20.98
C PHE A 148 -5.57 -7.23 -20.94
N THR A 149 -4.76 -7.45 -19.90
CA THR A 149 -3.52 -6.69 -19.73
C THR A 149 -2.25 -7.46 -20.07
N GLY A 150 -2.32 -8.77 -20.15
CA GLY A 150 -1.15 -9.65 -20.30
C GLY A 150 -0.24 -9.69 -19.08
N LYS A 151 -0.66 -9.12 -17.95
CA LYS A 151 0.14 -8.99 -16.72
C LYS A 151 -0.48 -9.75 -15.56
N LYS A 152 0.33 -10.53 -14.86
CA LYS A 152 -0.06 -11.15 -13.59
C LYS A 152 0.22 -10.15 -12.47
N ILE A 153 -0.85 -9.74 -11.75
CA ILE A 153 -0.78 -8.85 -10.57
C ILE A 153 -1.25 -9.65 -9.38
N ASN A 154 -0.35 -9.95 -8.45
CA ASN A 154 -0.55 -10.81 -7.29
C ASN A 154 -0.27 -10.10 -5.96
N PHE A 155 -0.15 -8.78 -5.98
CA PHE A 155 0.08 -7.92 -4.82
C PHE A 155 -0.92 -6.75 -4.79
N GLY A 156 -1.12 -6.19 -3.61
CA GLY A 156 -1.95 -5.00 -3.35
C GLY A 156 -1.09 -3.74 -3.21
N ASN A 157 -1.31 -3.02 -2.10
CA ASN A 157 -0.55 -1.80 -1.79
C ASN A 157 0.71 -2.11 -0.97
N TYR A 158 0.71 -3.20 -0.18
CA TYR A 158 1.81 -3.52 0.71
C TYR A 158 3.09 -3.73 -0.07
N SER A 159 4.02 -2.81 0.11
CA SER A 159 5.26 -2.76 -0.66
C SER A 159 6.28 -1.84 0.00
N CYS A 160 7.55 -2.03 -0.34
CA CYS A 160 8.65 -1.12 -0.03
C CYS A 160 9.26 -0.64 -1.34
N LEU A 161 9.01 0.62 -1.69
CA LEU A 161 9.48 1.20 -2.95
C LEU A 161 10.76 2.02 -2.75
N THR A 162 11.67 1.93 -3.72
CA THR A 162 12.87 2.76 -3.78
C THR A 162 12.50 4.20 -4.16
N LYS A 163 13.33 5.16 -3.77
CA LYS A 163 13.20 6.57 -4.17
C LYS A 163 13.08 6.73 -5.68
N LYS A 164 13.92 6.02 -6.44
CA LYS A 164 13.92 6.02 -7.91
C LYS A 164 12.55 5.62 -8.47
N ASP A 165 11.96 4.55 -7.96
CA ASP A 165 10.68 4.04 -8.45
C ASP A 165 9.52 4.96 -8.05
N ILE A 166 9.59 5.59 -6.86
CA ILE A 166 8.60 6.59 -6.44
C ILE A 166 8.65 7.81 -7.37
N GLN A 167 9.84 8.32 -7.68
CA GLN A 167 10.01 9.42 -8.64
C GLN A 167 9.42 9.07 -10.01
N LEU A 168 9.56 7.82 -10.44
CA LEU A 168 9.03 7.34 -11.72
C LEU A 168 7.49 7.32 -11.75
N ILE A 169 6.82 7.01 -10.63
CA ILE A 169 5.37 6.76 -10.60
C ILE A 169 4.54 7.87 -9.95
N SER A 170 5.12 8.72 -9.10
CA SER A 170 4.37 9.68 -8.27
C SER A 170 3.51 10.66 -9.07
N ASP A 171 3.97 11.04 -10.27
CA ASP A 171 3.24 11.97 -11.16
C ASP A 171 2.36 11.29 -12.20
N LYS A 172 2.32 9.95 -12.21
CA LYS A 172 1.50 9.20 -13.19
C LYS A 172 0.02 9.30 -12.84
N ALA A 173 -0.80 9.77 -13.77
CA ALA A 173 -2.25 9.81 -13.61
C ALA A 173 -2.86 8.44 -13.27
N SER A 174 -2.28 7.35 -13.77
CA SER A 174 -2.71 5.98 -13.48
C SER A 174 -2.62 5.60 -12.00
N LEU A 175 -1.76 6.27 -11.22
CA LEU A 175 -1.62 6.03 -9.78
C LEU A 175 -2.91 6.36 -9.02
N TRP A 176 -3.68 7.35 -9.50
CA TRP A 176 -4.99 7.71 -8.95
C TRP A 176 -6.06 6.64 -9.16
N SER A 177 -5.88 5.77 -10.13
CA SER A 177 -6.80 4.68 -10.43
C SER A 177 -6.40 3.38 -9.73
N SER A 178 -5.11 3.01 -9.82
CA SER A 178 -4.61 1.77 -9.23
C SER A 178 -3.11 1.84 -8.94
N PHE A 179 -2.76 1.66 -7.68
CA PHE A 179 -1.37 1.56 -7.25
C PHE A 179 -0.68 0.32 -7.87
N SER A 180 -1.22 -0.88 -7.61
CA SER A 180 -0.61 -2.13 -8.09
C SER A 180 -0.51 -2.21 -9.61
N GLY A 181 -1.53 -1.71 -10.32
CA GLY A 181 -1.51 -1.58 -11.78
C GLY A 181 -0.40 -0.65 -12.26
N THR A 182 -0.25 0.52 -11.63
CA THR A 182 0.78 1.51 -11.99
C THR A 182 2.18 1.00 -11.70
N VAL A 183 2.40 0.40 -10.54
CA VAL A 183 3.67 -0.24 -10.17
C VAL A 183 4.04 -1.32 -11.21
N LYS A 184 3.12 -2.25 -11.50
CA LYS A 184 3.37 -3.35 -12.45
C LYS A 184 3.63 -2.88 -13.88
N LYS A 185 3.04 -1.75 -14.27
CA LYS A 185 3.20 -1.17 -15.61
C LYS A 185 4.55 -0.47 -15.80
N ASN A 186 5.01 0.24 -14.79
CA ASN A 186 6.11 1.20 -14.93
C ASN A 186 7.44 0.68 -14.33
N ILE A 187 7.40 -0.18 -13.32
CA ILE A 187 8.61 -0.68 -12.66
C ILE A 187 8.95 -2.05 -13.24
N LYS A 188 10.15 -2.14 -13.83
CA LYS A 188 10.58 -3.36 -14.55
C LYS A 188 11.09 -4.45 -13.62
N HIS A 189 11.86 -4.06 -12.60
CA HIS A 189 12.51 -4.99 -11.67
C HIS A 189 11.85 -4.86 -10.30
N LEU A 190 10.93 -5.77 -10.01
CA LEU A 190 10.24 -5.88 -8.73
C LEU A 190 10.63 -7.18 -8.06
N ASN A 191 11.13 -7.09 -6.84
CA ASN A 191 11.29 -8.23 -5.97
C ASN A 191 9.96 -8.54 -5.27
N GLU A 192 9.73 -9.80 -5.00
CA GLU A 192 8.55 -10.26 -4.27
C GLU A 192 8.99 -10.85 -2.93
N THR A 193 8.20 -10.61 -1.89
CA THR A 193 8.25 -11.35 -0.63
C THR A 193 6.86 -11.91 -0.34
N GLU A 194 6.80 -13.11 0.23
CA GLU A 194 5.51 -13.71 0.58
C GLU A 194 4.87 -12.95 1.74
N SER A 195 3.55 -12.79 1.67
CA SER A 195 2.74 -12.12 2.67
C SER A 195 1.45 -12.89 2.94
N ILE A 196 1.12 -13.00 4.21
CA ILE A 196 -0.15 -13.58 4.69
C ILE A 196 -1.05 -12.42 5.07
N ARG A 197 -2.18 -12.25 4.36
CA ARG A 197 -3.16 -11.24 4.70
C ARG A 197 -3.75 -11.53 6.09
N GLY A 198 -3.62 -10.56 6.99
CA GLY A 198 -4.21 -10.60 8.32
C GLY A 198 -5.73 -10.43 8.30
N LEU A 199 -6.33 -10.56 9.47
CA LEU A 199 -7.70 -10.12 9.71
C LEU A 199 -7.70 -8.65 10.06
N ARG A 200 -8.74 -7.95 9.65
CA ARG A 200 -9.00 -6.59 10.07
C ARG A 200 -9.12 -6.53 11.60
N TYR A 201 -8.55 -5.51 12.23
CA TYR A 201 -8.54 -5.43 13.71
C TYR A 201 -9.92 -5.10 14.25
N PHE A 202 -10.61 -4.13 13.65
CA PHE A 202 -11.92 -3.68 14.13
C PHE A 202 -12.91 -3.52 12.98
N GLY A 203 -14.16 -3.87 13.24
CA GLY A 203 -15.28 -3.76 12.30
C GLY A 203 -15.23 -4.74 11.12
N PRO A 204 -16.29 -4.78 10.33
CA PRO A 204 -16.38 -5.65 9.16
C PRO A 204 -15.51 -5.15 8.00
N SER A 205 -15.16 -6.06 7.09
CA SER A 205 -14.51 -5.68 5.83
C SER A 205 -15.39 -4.70 5.04
N LYS A 206 -14.77 -3.60 4.57
CA LYS A 206 -15.45 -2.60 3.74
C LYS A 206 -15.46 -2.98 2.24
N MET A 207 -14.87 -4.12 1.87
CA MET A 207 -14.81 -4.60 0.49
C MET A 207 -16.11 -5.33 0.13
N SER A 208 -16.98 -4.68 -0.64
CA SER A 208 -18.14 -5.31 -1.27
C SER A 208 -17.78 -5.94 -2.61
N LEU A 209 -18.65 -6.82 -3.14
CA LEU A 209 -18.51 -7.38 -4.49
C LEU A 209 -18.45 -6.27 -5.55
N PHE A 210 -19.27 -5.25 -5.42
CA PHE A 210 -19.29 -4.11 -6.32
C PHE A 210 -17.96 -3.37 -6.30
N ASN A 211 -17.39 -3.12 -5.12
CA ASN A 211 -16.08 -2.49 -4.98
C ASN A 211 -14.96 -3.34 -5.57
N LEU A 212 -15.05 -4.68 -5.49
CA LEU A 212 -14.10 -5.57 -6.13
C LEU A 212 -14.13 -5.45 -7.67
N ILE A 213 -15.33 -5.35 -8.25
CA ILE A 213 -15.52 -5.13 -9.70
C ILE A 213 -14.92 -3.78 -10.11
N ILE A 214 -15.26 -2.70 -9.40
CA ILE A 214 -14.69 -1.36 -9.66
C ILE A 214 -13.17 -1.40 -9.58
N HIS A 215 -12.62 -2.06 -8.57
CA HIS A 215 -11.17 -2.22 -8.42
C HIS A 215 -10.55 -2.95 -9.60
N SER A 216 -11.23 -4.00 -10.11
CA SER A 216 -10.79 -4.74 -11.30
C SER A 216 -10.72 -3.84 -12.52
N PHE A 217 -11.78 -3.08 -12.80
CA PHE A 217 -11.79 -2.12 -13.90
C PHE A 217 -10.76 -1.01 -13.74
N SER A 218 -10.51 -0.56 -12.52
CA SER A 218 -9.48 0.43 -12.22
C SER A 218 -8.08 -0.05 -12.58
N ILE A 219 -7.78 -1.33 -12.33
CA ILE A 219 -6.52 -1.95 -12.76
C ILE A 219 -6.45 -2.03 -14.30
N ILE A 220 -7.51 -2.53 -14.94
CA ILE A 220 -7.58 -2.66 -16.41
C ILE A 220 -7.40 -1.31 -17.09
N ALA A 221 -8.01 -0.26 -16.57
CA ALA A 221 -7.92 1.11 -17.09
C ALA A 221 -6.48 1.65 -17.12
N VAL A 222 -5.60 1.21 -16.21
CA VAL A 222 -4.18 1.57 -16.23
C VAL A 222 -3.50 1.08 -17.52
N PHE A 223 -3.99 -0.03 -18.08
CA PHE A 223 -3.45 -0.67 -19.28
C PHE A 223 -4.26 -0.40 -20.55
N LYS A 224 -5.05 0.68 -20.59
CA LYS A 224 -6.02 0.99 -21.68
C LYS A 224 -5.49 0.76 -23.09
N TYR A 225 -4.25 1.14 -23.39
CA TYR A 225 -3.67 0.93 -24.72
C TYR A 225 -3.37 -0.55 -24.99
N THR A 226 -2.88 -1.29 -23.99
CA THR A 226 -2.66 -2.73 -24.12
C THR A 226 -3.97 -3.48 -24.29
N VAL A 227 -5.01 -3.07 -23.58
CA VAL A 227 -6.35 -3.62 -23.68
C VAL A 227 -6.89 -3.42 -25.10
N PHE A 228 -6.82 -2.20 -25.61
CA PHE A 228 -7.26 -1.86 -26.97
C PHE A 228 -6.57 -2.67 -28.06
N LEU A 229 -5.28 -2.99 -27.87
CA LEU A 229 -4.52 -3.81 -28.83
C LEU A 229 -4.80 -5.31 -28.72
N ARG A 230 -5.47 -5.76 -27.66
CA ARG A 230 -5.75 -7.19 -27.39
C ARG A 230 -7.22 -7.55 -27.47
N SER A 231 -8.12 -6.55 -27.56
CA SER A 231 -9.56 -6.71 -27.81
C SER A 231 -9.87 -6.69 -29.31
#